data_cc7228f4ee41abe911e2e56de03ceae4
#
_entry.id   cc7228f4ee41abe911e2e56de03ceae4
#
_cell.length_a   1.000
_cell.length_b   1.000
_cell.length_c   1.000
_cell.angle_alpha   90.00
_cell.angle_beta   90.00
_cell.angle_gamma   90.00
#
_symmetry.space_group_name_H-M   'P 1'
#
loop_
_entity.id
_entity.type
_entity.pdbx_description
1 polymer ?
#
loop_
_entity_poly.entity_id
_entity_poly.type
_entity_poly.pdbx_seq_one_letter_code
_entity_poly.pdbx_strand_id
1 'polypeptide(L)'
;ESGILQKDPDQLKIVEILESLSENIAKDGILEDIKGLFKKSTNSLEGVYIYGGVGRGKTMLMDLFFDSVRTEKKIRQHFHRFMQSIHARLAELSGKTDPLSLVVSELERDYDLICFDEFYVEDIGDAMLLGRSLEKLLASKVKMVFTSNIKPSDLYMGGLQRKSFMSAISAIENHCEVVCLESVTDYRLRELEKSGIYFSPIDSEKINSFNELFLPVSYTHLRAHETLE
;
A
#
# COMPACT_ATOMS: atom_id res chain seq x y z
N GLU A 1 1.61 33.09 -4.65
CA GLU A 1 3.02 32.70 -4.40
C GLU A 1 3.10 31.20 -4.55
N SER A 2 3.71 30.75 -5.66
CA SER A 2 3.92 29.34 -5.99
C SER A 2 4.89 28.75 -4.98
N GLY A 3 4.37 27.92 -4.06
CA GLY A 3 5.20 27.12 -3.19
C GLY A 3 6.07 26.21 -4.05
N ILE A 4 7.36 26.48 -4.11
CA ILE A 4 8.36 25.67 -4.81
C ILE A 4 8.35 24.30 -4.13
N LEU A 5 7.77 23.29 -4.79
CA LEU A 5 7.95 21.90 -4.43
C LEU A 5 9.46 21.60 -4.50
N GLN A 6 10.08 21.45 -3.34
CA GLN A 6 11.47 20.98 -3.29
C GLN A 6 11.49 19.57 -3.87
N LYS A 7 12.28 19.37 -4.94
CA LYS A 7 12.50 18.05 -5.54
C LYS A 7 13.20 17.18 -4.51
N ASP A 8 12.50 16.15 -4.06
CA ASP A 8 13.06 15.11 -3.19
C ASP A 8 13.62 14.00 -4.10
N PRO A 9 14.93 13.73 -4.07
CA PRO A 9 15.55 12.72 -4.92
C PRO A 9 14.96 11.31 -4.71
N ASP A 10 14.60 10.97 -3.47
CA ASP A 10 14.04 9.66 -3.15
C ASP A 10 12.64 9.51 -3.73
N GLN A 11 11.82 10.57 -3.67
CA GLN A 11 10.51 10.58 -4.31
C GLN A 11 10.61 10.48 -5.83
N LEU A 12 11.56 11.19 -6.46
CA LEU A 12 11.76 11.11 -7.91
C LEU A 12 12.14 9.70 -8.35
N LYS A 13 13.07 9.05 -7.63
CA LYS A 13 13.43 7.66 -7.92
C LYS A 13 12.23 6.72 -7.84
N ILE A 14 11.37 6.89 -6.83
CA ILE A 14 10.17 6.07 -6.69
C ILE A 14 9.20 6.34 -7.84
N VAL A 15 9.04 7.59 -8.27
CA VAL A 15 8.20 7.94 -9.43
C VAL A 15 8.69 7.23 -10.69
N GLU A 16 9.99 7.25 -10.98
CA GLU A 16 10.57 6.57 -12.15
C GLU A 16 10.31 5.04 -12.14
N ILE A 17 10.43 4.42 -10.96
CA ILE A 17 10.14 2.99 -10.79
C ILE A 17 8.65 2.71 -11.03
N LEU A 18 7.76 3.53 -10.47
CA LEU A 18 6.31 3.38 -10.63
C LEU A 18 5.88 3.65 -12.09
N GLU A 19 6.49 4.60 -12.80
CA GLU A 19 6.28 4.83 -14.24
C GLU A 19 6.65 3.59 -15.04
N SER A 20 7.81 2.98 -14.77
CA SER A 20 8.24 1.74 -15.41
C SER A 20 7.23 0.60 -15.17
N LEU A 21 6.69 0.48 -13.96
CA LEU A 21 5.65 -0.51 -13.65
C LEU A 21 4.36 -0.23 -14.44
N SER A 22 3.93 1.03 -14.52
CA SER A 22 2.75 1.44 -15.31
C SER A 22 2.88 1.09 -16.80
N GLU A 23 4.07 1.32 -17.37
CA GLU A 23 4.34 0.93 -18.76
C GLU A 23 4.27 -0.59 -18.97
N ASN A 24 4.73 -1.38 -18.00
CA ASN A 24 4.63 -2.84 -18.07
C ASN A 24 3.17 -3.31 -18.05
N ILE A 25 2.32 -2.72 -17.20
CA ILE A 25 0.88 -3.00 -17.18
C ILE A 25 0.24 -2.69 -18.52
N ALA A 26 0.55 -1.54 -19.12
CA ALA A 26 0.01 -1.14 -20.42
C ALA A 26 0.46 -2.07 -21.56
N LYS A 27 1.71 -2.54 -21.54
CA LYS A 27 2.25 -3.48 -22.54
C LYS A 27 1.62 -4.86 -22.40
N ASP A 28 1.45 -5.35 -21.18
CA ASP A 28 0.83 -6.65 -20.92
C ASP A 28 -0.64 -6.67 -21.39
N GLY A 29 -1.38 -5.56 -21.20
CA GLY A 29 -2.75 -5.40 -21.71
C GLY A 29 -2.84 -5.46 -23.25
N ILE A 30 -1.94 -4.80 -23.94
CA ILE A 30 -1.89 -4.81 -25.43
C ILE A 30 -1.48 -6.20 -25.97
N LEU A 31 -0.59 -6.91 -25.27
CA LEU A 31 -0.12 -8.24 -25.67
C LEU A 31 -1.18 -9.34 -25.44
N GLU A 32 -2.08 -9.19 -24.48
CA GLU A 32 -3.25 -10.08 -24.35
C GLU A 32 -4.19 -9.96 -25.55
N ASP A 33 -4.35 -8.78 -26.13
CA ASP A 33 -5.17 -8.55 -27.32
C ASP A 33 -4.55 -9.17 -28.59
N ILE A 34 -3.23 -9.34 -28.64
CA ILE A 34 -2.48 -9.89 -29.78
C ILE A 34 -2.10 -11.37 -29.57
N LYS A 35 -2.86 -12.10 -28.80
CA LYS A 35 -2.73 -13.55 -28.52
C LYS A 35 -1.48 -14.27 -29.04
N GLY A 36 -0.56 -14.56 -28.17
CA GLY A 36 0.15 -15.85 -28.20
C GLY A 36 1.52 -15.90 -28.90
N LEU A 37 2.15 -14.79 -29.32
CA LEU A 37 3.39 -14.84 -30.10
C LEU A 37 4.67 -14.36 -29.42
N PHE A 38 4.59 -13.77 -28.22
CA PHE A 38 5.80 -13.28 -27.57
C PHE A 38 5.99 -13.86 -26.17
N LYS A 39 7.17 -14.43 -25.96
CA LYS A 39 7.70 -14.91 -24.69
C LYS A 39 7.75 -13.75 -23.69
N LYS A 40 7.25 -13.96 -22.47
CA LYS A 40 7.38 -13.04 -21.32
C LYS A 40 8.80 -12.45 -21.30
N SER A 41 8.92 -11.13 -21.37
CA SER A 41 10.21 -10.44 -21.26
C SER A 41 10.81 -10.81 -19.89
N THR A 42 12.04 -11.30 -19.88
CA THR A 42 12.73 -11.82 -18.70
C THR A 42 13.12 -10.74 -17.68
N ASN A 43 12.73 -9.47 -17.86
CA ASN A 43 13.05 -8.32 -17.02
C ASN A 43 11.82 -7.45 -16.72
N SER A 44 10.62 -8.00 -16.64
CA SER A 44 9.45 -7.19 -16.24
C SER A 44 9.41 -7.05 -14.72
N LEU A 45 9.39 -5.81 -14.22
CA LEU A 45 9.13 -5.51 -12.82
C LEU A 45 7.76 -6.08 -12.42
N GLU A 46 7.73 -6.93 -11.40
CA GLU A 46 6.51 -7.63 -10.97
C GLU A 46 5.81 -6.88 -9.84
N GLY A 47 6.56 -6.15 -9.01
CA GLY A 47 5.99 -5.33 -7.95
C GLY A 47 6.95 -4.26 -7.44
N VAL A 48 6.42 -3.38 -6.58
CA VAL A 48 7.18 -2.34 -5.88
C VAL A 48 6.80 -2.36 -4.40
N TYR A 49 7.80 -2.35 -3.54
CA TYR A 49 7.62 -2.26 -2.10
C TYR A 49 8.25 -0.97 -1.58
N ILE A 50 7.41 0.01 -1.22
CA ILE A 50 7.81 1.32 -0.74
C ILE A 50 7.72 1.34 0.78
N TYR A 51 8.84 1.53 1.48
CA TYR A 51 8.82 1.63 2.92
C TYR A 51 9.50 2.90 3.43
N GLY A 52 9.24 3.25 4.68
CA GLY A 52 9.82 4.45 5.31
C GLY A 52 8.92 4.98 6.42
N GLY A 53 9.41 5.99 7.15
CA GLY A 53 8.69 6.59 8.27
C GLY A 53 7.32 7.16 7.91
N VAL A 54 6.52 7.45 8.92
CA VAL A 54 5.20 8.11 8.78
C VAL A 54 5.41 9.54 8.28
N GLY A 55 4.47 10.07 7.47
CA GLY A 55 4.52 11.46 6.99
C GLY A 55 5.47 11.71 5.81
N ARG A 56 6.11 10.67 5.24
CA ARG A 56 7.10 10.81 4.16
C ARG A 56 6.52 10.93 2.76
N GLY A 57 5.20 10.83 2.60
CA GLY A 57 4.52 10.96 1.30
C GLY A 57 4.27 9.65 0.57
N LYS A 58 4.43 8.48 1.21
CA LYS A 58 4.11 7.18 0.59
C LYS A 58 2.70 7.11 0.02
N THR A 59 1.71 7.54 0.82
CA THR A 59 0.29 7.56 0.41
C THR A 59 0.07 8.47 -0.79
N MET A 60 0.70 9.66 -0.80
CA MET A 60 0.62 10.60 -1.93
C MET A 60 1.20 10.00 -3.22
N LEU A 61 2.35 9.32 -3.13
CA LEU A 61 2.95 8.66 -4.29
C LEU A 61 2.06 7.52 -4.79
N MET A 62 1.45 6.76 -3.88
CA MET A 62 0.48 5.72 -4.22
C MET A 62 -0.77 6.30 -4.88
N ASP A 63 -1.31 7.43 -4.39
CA ASP A 63 -2.46 8.14 -4.98
C ASP A 63 -2.15 8.50 -6.44
N LEU A 64 -1.05 9.22 -6.64
CA LEU A 64 -0.62 9.68 -7.97
C LEU A 64 -0.41 8.50 -8.94
N PHE A 65 0.26 7.44 -8.48
CA PHE A 65 0.47 6.25 -9.28
C PHE A 65 -0.85 5.57 -9.63
N PHE A 66 -1.69 5.27 -8.64
CA PHE A 66 -2.95 4.57 -8.85
C PHE A 66 -3.84 5.32 -9.84
N ASP A 67 -3.92 6.65 -9.74
CA ASP A 67 -4.71 7.48 -10.64
C ASP A 67 -4.13 7.53 -12.07
N SER A 68 -2.80 7.45 -12.21
CA SER A 68 -2.12 7.52 -13.51
C SER A 68 -2.22 6.23 -14.34
N VAL A 69 -2.36 5.07 -13.72
CA VAL A 69 -2.41 3.77 -14.41
C VAL A 69 -3.71 3.60 -15.19
N ARG A 70 -3.59 3.32 -16.48
CA ARG A 70 -4.71 3.21 -17.44
C ARG A 70 -5.21 1.77 -17.56
N THR A 71 -5.81 1.23 -16.49
CA THR A 71 -6.57 -0.02 -16.53
C THR A 71 -7.81 0.11 -15.65
N GLU A 72 -8.90 -0.53 -16.05
CA GLU A 72 -10.11 -0.65 -15.22
C GLU A 72 -9.97 -1.78 -14.18
N LYS A 73 -9.04 -2.73 -14.43
CA LYS A 73 -8.79 -3.87 -13.55
C LYS A 73 -7.74 -3.54 -12.49
N LYS A 74 -7.99 -2.50 -11.71
CA LYS A 74 -7.11 -2.09 -10.60
C LYS A 74 -7.89 -1.95 -9.30
N ILE A 75 -7.28 -2.35 -8.20
CA ILE A 75 -7.84 -2.17 -6.86
C ILE A 75 -6.79 -1.62 -5.92
N ARG A 76 -7.22 -0.73 -5.03
CA ARG A 76 -6.44 -0.22 -3.92
C ARG A 76 -7.20 -0.39 -2.62
N GLN A 77 -6.55 -0.96 -1.64
CA GLN A 77 -7.16 -1.22 -0.35
C GLN A 77 -6.13 -1.41 0.76
N HIS A 78 -6.53 -1.24 2.00
CA HIS A 78 -5.72 -1.62 3.14
C HIS A 78 -5.48 -3.13 3.16
N PHE A 79 -4.25 -3.52 3.44
CA PHE A 79 -3.84 -4.92 3.45
C PHE A 79 -4.74 -5.80 4.34
N HIS A 80 -5.13 -5.32 5.50
CA HIS A 80 -6.02 -6.07 6.40
C HIS A 80 -7.37 -6.44 5.77
N ARG A 81 -8.00 -5.52 5.03
CA ARG A 81 -9.25 -5.79 4.31
C ARG A 81 -9.06 -6.84 3.21
N PHE A 82 -7.94 -6.78 2.51
CA PHE A 82 -7.61 -7.80 1.52
C PHE A 82 -7.52 -9.17 2.17
N MET A 83 -6.79 -9.32 3.29
CA MET A 83 -6.66 -10.59 3.99
C MET A 83 -8.02 -11.13 4.47
N GLN A 84 -8.90 -10.26 4.99
CA GLN A 84 -10.27 -10.67 5.33
C GLN A 84 -11.03 -11.25 4.13
N SER A 85 -10.93 -10.63 2.95
CA SER A 85 -11.58 -11.13 1.74
C SER A 85 -11.00 -12.47 1.28
N ILE A 86 -9.67 -12.65 1.37
CA ILE A 86 -9.00 -13.91 1.05
C ILE A 86 -9.43 -15.03 2.00
N HIS A 87 -9.47 -14.78 3.31
CA HIS A 87 -9.94 -15.75 4.28
C HIS A 87 -11.40 -16.17 4.04
N ALA A 88 -12.28 -15.20 3.78
CA ALA A 88 -13.69 -15.48 3.44
C ALA A 88 -13.78 -16.36 2.18
N ARG A 89 -13.02 -16.02 1.13
CA ARG A 89 -13.04 -16.79 -0.12
C ARG A 89 -12.49 -18.20 0.04
N LEU A 90 -11.42 -18.37 0.82
CA LEU A 90 -10.90 -19.70 1.14
C LEU A 90 -11.88 -20.55 1.94
N ALA A 91 -12.66 -19.96 2.84
CA ALA A 91 -13.71 -20.66 3.57
C ALA A 91 -14.82 -21.15 2.63
N GLU A 92 -15.24 -20.34 1.65
CA GLU A 92 -16.22 -20.73 0.62
C GLU A 92 -15.69 -21.87 -0.28
N LEU A 93 -14.40 -21.89 -0.55
CA LEU A 93 -13.73 -22.92 -1.35
C LEU A 93 -13.30 -24.14 -0.51
N SER A 94 -13.75 -24.24 0.73
CA SER A 94 -13.46 -25.39 1.59
C SER A 94 -13.91 -26.70 0.93
N GLY A 95 -13.01 -27.69 0.90
CA GLY A 95 -13.26 -28.97 0.24
C GLY A 95 -12.89 -29.03 -1.25
N LYS A 96 -12.47 -27.92 -1.86
CA LYS A 96 -11.88 -27.94 -3.21
C LYS A 96 -10.41 -28.33 -3.17
N THR A 97 -9.94 -28.89 -4.28
CA THR A 97 -8.52 -29.15 -4.46
C THR A 97 -7.78 -27.84 -4.67
N ASP A 98 -6.75 -27.57 -3.87
CA ASP A 98 -5.93 -26.36 -3.90
C ASP A 98 -6.73 -25.03 -3.94
N PRO A 99 -7.50 -24.70 -2.88
CA PRO A 99 -8.32 -23.49 -2.84
C PRO A 99 -7.50 -22.22 -3.06
N LEU A 100 -6.25 -22.21 -2.61
CA LEU A 100 -5.38 -21.06 -2.73
C LEU A 100 -5.03 -20.73 -4.19
N SER A 101 -4.72 -21.72 -5.01
CA SER A 101 -4.48 -21.53 -6.44
C SER A 101 -5.75 -21.07 -7.17
N LEU A 102 -6.93 -21.49 -6.73
CA LEU A 102 -8.18 -20.97 -7.26
C LEU A 102 -8.35 -19.48 -6.97
N VAL A 103 -8.08 -19.05 -5.73
CA VAL A 103 -8.11 -17.62 -5.35
C VAL A 103 -7.11 -16.81 -6.17
N VAL A 104 -5.87 -17.29 -6.35
CA VAL A 104 -4.88 -16.61 -7.18
C VAL A 104 -5.38 -16.45 -8.62
N SER A 105 -5.96 -17.51 -9.20
CA SER A 105 -6.52 -17.44 -10.57
C SER A 105 -7.70 -16.48 -10.69
N GLU A 106 -8.51 -16.35 -9.65
CA GLU A 106 -9.58 -15.35 -9.59
C GLU A 106 -9.01 -13.93 -9.57
N LEU A 107 -7.97 -13.67 -8.75
CA LEU A 107 -7.29 -12.37 -8.72
C LEU A 107 -6.65 -12.03 -10.07
N GLU A 108 -6.00 -13.00 -10.73
CA GLU A 108 -5.41 -12.81 -12.06
C GLU A 108 -6.44 -12.47 -13.15
N ARG A 109 -7.65 -12.99 -13.04
CA ARG A 109 -8.73 -12.68 -13.97
C ARG A 109 -9.30 -11.28 -13.75
N ASP A 110 -9.40 -10.88 -12.49
CA ASP A 110 -10.14 -9.69 -12.10
C ASP A 110 -9.25 -8.45 -12.04
N TYR A 111 -7.92 -8.60 -11.83
CA TYR A 111 -7.01 -7.48 -11.64
C TYR A 111 -5.73 -7.58 -12.45
N ASP A 112 -5.30 -6.44 -12.98
CA ASP A 112 -3.97 -6.21 -13.56
C ASP A 112 -3.03 -5.56 -12.52
N LEU A 113 -3.61 -4.80 -11.56
CA LEU A 113 -2.89 -4.09 -10.51
C LEU A 113 -3.61 -4.19 -9.16
N ILE A 114 -2.85 -4.54 -8.13
CA ILE A 114 -3.30 -4.49 -6.73
C ILE A 114 -2.35 -3.59 -5.94
N CYS A 115 -2.91 -2.56 -5.30
CA CYS A 115 -2.17 -1.66 -4.43
C CYS A 115 -2.58 -1.87 -2.97
N PHE A 116 -1.60 -2.07 -2.11
CA PHE A 116 -1.81 -2.26 -0.67
C PHE A 116 -1.31 -1.06 0.11
N ASP A 117 -2.24 -0.40 0.80
CA ASP A 117 -1.88 0.59 1.80
C ASP A 117 -1.59 -0.08 3.14
N GLU A 118 -0.56 0.43 3.83
CA GLU A 118 -0.19 0.02 5.18
C GLU A 118 0.02 -1.50 5.30
N PHE A 119 0.89 -2.04 4.43
CA PHE A 119 1.24 -3.45 4.48
C PHE A 119 1.93 -3.77 5.80
N TYR A 120 1.23 -4.53 6.63
CA TYR A 120 1.67 -4.93 7.96
C TYR A 120 1.04 -6.27 8.35
N VAL A 121 1.79 -7.15 9.00
CA VAL A 121 1.34 -8.49 9.38
C VAL A 121 1.52 -8.67 10.87
N GLU A 122 0.41 -8.91 11.58
CA GLU A 122 0.38 -9.19 13.02
C GLU A 122 -0.19 -10.57 13.33
N ASP A 123 -1.21 -10.97 12.58
CA ASP A 123 -1.93 -12.21 12.81
C ASP A 123 -1.17 -13.41 12.27
N ILE A 124 -1.17 -14.51 13.04
CA ILE A 124 -0.50 -15.75 12.65
C ILE A 124 -1.16 -16.41 11.45
N GLY A 125 -2.49 -16.31 11.30
CA GLY A 125 -3.24 -16.85 10.17
C GLY A 125 -2.83 -16.17 8.88
N ASP A 126 -2.75 -14.83 8.90
CA ASP A 126 -2.26 -14.02 7.77
C ASP A 126 -0.81 -14.37 7.44
N ALA A 127 0.07 -14.46 8.44
CA ALA A 127 1.47 -14.81 8.24
C ALA A 127 1.65 -16.19 7.59
N MET A 128 0.91 -17.18 8.06
CA MET A 128 0.96 -18.54 7.52
C MET A 128 0.39 -18.62 6.09
N LEU A 129 -0.68 -17.90 5.82
CA LEU A 129 -1.28 -17.83 4.50
C LEU A 129 -0.34 -17.13 3.49
N LEU A 130 0.20 -15.97 3.85
CA LEU A 130 1.15 -15.24 3.02
C LEU A 130 2.42 -16.04 2.74
N GLY A 131 2.97 -16.72 3.75
CA GLY A 131 4.12 -17.59 3.57
C GLY A 131 3.93 -18.67 2.49
N ARG A 132 2.68 -19.04 2.21
CA ARG A 132 2.32 -20.05 1.21
C ARG A 132 1.85 -19.47 -0.14
N SER A 133 1.39 -18.24 -0.17
CA SER A 133 0.68 -17.67 -1.30
C SER A 133 1.37 -16.49 -1.97
N LEU A 134 2.15 -15.72 -1.23
CA LEU A 134 2.67 -14.45 -1.75
C LEU A 134 3.63 -14.66 -2.93
N GLU A 135 4.43 -15.72 -2.90
CA GLU A 135 5.28 -16.09 -4.04
C GLU A 135 4.45 -16.38 -5.31
N LYS A 136 3.36 -17.15 -5.16
CA LYS A 136 2.45 -17.43 -6.30
C LYS A 136 1.79 -16.15 -6.82
N LEU A 137 1.36 -15.27 -5.91
CA LEU A 137 0.74 -14.00 -6.26
C LEU A 137 1.72 -13.08 -6.99
N LEU A 138 2.94 -12.92 -6.49
CA LEU A 138 3.97 -12.08 -7.09
C LEU A 138 4.49 -12.65 -8.42
N ALA A 139 4.58 -13.99 -8.54
CA ALA A 139 4.94 -14.65 -9.79
C ALA A 139 3.81 -14.65 -10.83
N SER A 140 2.60 -14.22 -10.45
CA SER A 140 1.46 -14.09 -11.35
C SER A 140 1.61 -12.91 -12.31
N LYS A 141 0.63 -12.70 -13.19
CA LYS A 141 0.64 -11.52 -14.07
C LYS A 141 0.20 -10.22 -13.36
N VAL A 142 -0.42 -10.34 -12.19
CA VAL A 142 -0.91 -9.18 -11.43
C VAL A 142 0.25 -8.39 -10.86
N LYS A 143 0.35 -7.12 -11.18
CA LYS A 143 1.35 -6.23 -10.60
C LYS A 143 0.92 -5.80 -9.20
N MET A 144 1.87 -5.70 -8.28
CA MET A 144 1.58 -5.36 -6.89
C MET A 144 2.42 -4.19 -6.40
N VAL A 145 1.78 -3.25 -5.70
CA VAL A 145 2.48 -2.14 -5.04
C VAL A 145 2.10 -2.12 -3.57
N PHE A 146 3.12 -2.07 -2.73
CA PHE A 146 2.97 -2.06 -1.27
C PHE A 146 3.51 -0.77 -0.70
N THR A 147 2.77 -0.14 0.22
CA THR A 147 3.33 0.87 1.12
C THR A 147 3.40 0.33 2.54
N SER A 148 4.50 0.57 3.23
CA SER A 148 4.71 0.09 4.61
C SER A 148 5.55 1.09 5.41
N ASN A 149 5.48 1.00 6.73
CA ASN A 149 6.40 1.69 7.63
C ASN A 149 7.61 0.81 8.00
N ILE A 150 7.61 -0.45 7.56
CA ILE A 150 8.56 -1.49 7.97
C ILE A 150 9.24 -2.04 6.71
N LYS A 151 10.55 -2.25 6.77
CA LYS A 151 11.27 -2.92 5.68
C LYS A 151 10.90 -4.41 5.63
N PRO A 152 11.00 -5.08 4.47
CA PRO A 152 10.61 -6.50 4.33
C PRO A 152 11.25 -7.41 5.36
N SER A 153 12.55 -7.28 5.65
CA SER A 153 13.28 -8.11 6.60
C SER A 153 12.74 -8.04 8.04
N ASP A 154 12.07 -6.96 8.41
CA ASP A 154 11.55 -6.72 9.76
C ASP A 154 10.05 -7.01 9.89
N LEU A 155 9.38 -7.37 8.78
CA LEU A 155 7.99 -7.80 8.81
C LEU A 155 7.81 -9.00 9.74
N TYR A 156 6.73 -8.98 10.52
CA TYR A 156 6.35 -10.04 11.44
C TYR A 156 7.49 -10.41 12.42
N MET A 157 8.31 -9.42 12.83
CA MET A 157 9.41 -9.63 13.76
C MET A 157 8.86 -10.02 15.14
N GLY A 158 9.38 -11.10 15.70
CA GLY A 158 8.88 -11.64 16.98
C GLY A 158 7.57 -12.43 16.89
N GLY A 159 6.96 -12.53 15.71
CA GLY A 159 5.72 -13.28 15.51
C GLY A 159 5.90 -14.80 15.65
N LEU A 160 4.83 -15.49 16.07
CA LEU A 160 4.81 -16.94 16.20
C LEU A 160 5.05 -17.61 14.84
N GLN A 161 5.90 -18.65 14.82
CA GLN A 161 6.24 -19.39 13.60
C GLN A 161 6.80 -18.50 12.46
N ARG A 162 7.53 -17.45 12.79
CA ARG A 162 8.12 -16.52 11.82
C ARG A 162 8.91 -17.23 10.70
N LYS A 163 9.47 -18.41 10.96
CA LYS A 163 10.16 -19.23 9.92
C LYS A 163 9.26 -19.53 8.72
N SER A 164 7.97 -19.76 8.94
CA SER A 164 7.02 -20.02 7.84
C SER A 164 6.68 -18.73 7.07
N PHE A 165 6.87 -17.57 7.66
CA PHE A 165 6.68 -16.27 6.99
C PHE A 165 7.91 -15.81 6.19
N MET A 166 9.09 -16.41 6.44
CA MET A 166 10.32 -16.04 5.71
C MET A 166 10.20 -16.22 4.20
N SER A 167 9.40 -17.18 3.72
CA SER A 167 9.11 -17.34 2.29
C SER A 167 8.39 -16.13 1.69
N ALA A 168 7.46 -15.50 2.45
CA ALA A 168 6.82 -14.27 2.02
C ALA A 168 7.80 -13.09 1.93
N ILE A 169 8.71 -12.97 2.90
CA ILE A 169 9.77 -11.96 2.87
C ILE A 169 10.65 -12.16 1.63
N SER A 170 11.13 -13.39 1.41
CA SER A 170 11.95 -13.72 0.24
C SER A 170 11.21 -13.47 -1.08
N ALA A 171 9.91 -13.74 -1.13
CA ALA A 171 9.09 -13.44 -2.31
C ALA A 171 9.05 -11.93 -2.59
N ILE A 172 8.86 -11.08 -1.57
CA ILE A 172 8.90 -9.62 -1.74
C ILE A 172 10.29 -9.19 -2.25
N GLU A 173 11.37 -9.66 -1.63
CA GLU A 173 12.74 -9.27 -1.99
C GLU A 173 13.15 -9.75 -3.40
N ASN A 174 12.61 -10.87 -3.88
CA ASN A 174 12.93 -11.42 -5.20
C ASN A 174 12.08 -10.85 -6.34
N HIS A 175 10.84 -10.45 -6.07
CA HIS A 175 9.86 -10.06 -7.08
C HIS A 175 9.53 -8.57 -7.08
N CYS A 176 9.86 -7.85 -6.00
CA CYS A 176 9.59 -6.42 -5.89
C CYS A 176 10.87 -5.61 -5.91
N GLU A 177 10.81 -4.42 -6.56
CA GLU A 177 11.79 -3.38 -6.30
C GLU A 177 11.51 -2.80 -4.90
N VAL A 178 12.43 -3.01 -3.97
CA VAL A 178 12.30 -2.55 -2.57
C VAL A 178 12.96 -1.19 -2.43
N VAL A 179 12.17 -0.16 -2.14
CA VAL A 179 12.64 1.23 -2.08
C VAL A 179 12.35 1.85 -0.72
N CYS A 180 13.37 2.46 -0.13
CA CYS A 180 13.24 3.24 1.09
C CYS A 180 12.93 4.69 0.76
N LEU A 181 11.93 5.27 1.42
CA LEU A 181 11.61 6.69 1.37
C LEU A 181 12.06 7.34 2.69
N GLU A 182 13.31 7.79 2.72
CA GLU A 182 13.96 8.44 3.88
C GLU A 182 13.97 9.97 3.77
N SER A 183 12.96 10.57 3.20
CA SER A 183 12.86 12.03 3.15
C SER A 183 13.08 12.64 4.54
N VAL A 184 13.97 13.60 4.64
CA VAL A 184 14.28 14.31 5.90
C VAL A 184 13.11 15.16 6.38
N THR A 185 12.14 15.47 5.50
CA THR A 185 11.04 16.38 5.77
C THR A 185 9.77 15.61 6.08
N ASP A 186 9.24 15.78 7.29
CA ASP A 186 7.87 15.34 7.60
C ASP A 186 6.87 16.33 6.98
N TYR A 187 6.27 15.93 5.87
CA TYR A 187 5.32 16.77 5.13
C TYR A 187 4.06 17.12 5.95
N ARG A 188 3.70 16.34 6.95
CA ARG A 188 2.57 16.65 7.86
C ARG A 188 2.89 17.84 8.74
N LEU A 189 4.10 17.92 9.26
CA LEU A 189 4.55 19.07 10.06
C LEU A 189 4.56 20.35 9.20
N ARG A 190 4.95 20.26 7.94
CA ARG A 190 4.97 21.37 7.01
C ARG A 190 3.56 21.92 6.68
N GLU A 191 2.58 21.04 6.56
CA GLU A 191 1.16 21.43 6.37
C GLU A 191 0.62 22.09 7.65
N LEU A 192 0.92 21.54 8.82
CA LEU A 192 0.54 22.10 10.12
C LEU A 192 1.22 23.44 10.39
N GLU A 193 2.49 23.61 10.03
CA GLU A 193 3.21 24.87 10.11
C GLU A 193 2.61 25.92 9.17
N LYS A 194 2.26 25.55 7.94
CA LYS A 194 1.60 26.44 6.96
C LYS A 194 0.20 26.84 7.37
N SER A 195 -0.55 25.95 8.02
CA SER A 195 -1.92 26.23 8.50
C SER A 195 -1.95 27.04 9.80
N GLY A 196 -0.79 27.34 10.40
CA GLY A 196 -0.70 28.06 11.68
C GLY A 196 -1.25 27.30 12.89
N ILE A 197 -1.50 25.99 12.75
CA ILE A 197 -2.08 25.13 13.82
C ILE A 197 -0.98 24.56 14.74
N TYR A 198 0.31 24.77 14.43
CA TYR A 198 1.40 24.29 15.27
C TYR A 198 1.74 25.32 16.36
N PHE A 199 1.32 25.03 17.59
CA PHE A 199 1.54 25.85 18.77
C PHE A 199 2.72 25.32 19.60
N SER A 200 3.93 25.77 19.29
CA SER A 200 5.12 25.47 20.12
C SER A 200 6.05 26.70 20.19
N PRO A 201 6.41 27.18 21.36
CA PRO A 201 5.96 26.75 22.70
C PRO A 201 4.50 27.10 23.02
N ILE A 202 3.90 26.34 23.91
CA ILE A 202 2.52 26.56 24.37
C ILE A 202 2.54 27.74 25.34
N ASP A 203 1.86 28.83 24.97
CA ASP A 203 1.57 29.96 25.87
C ASP A 203 0.05 30.12 26.05
N SER A 204 -0.33 30.97 27.00
CA SER A 204 -1.75 31.15 27.38
C SER A 204 -2.62 31.74 26.24
N GLU A 205 -2.06 32.53 25.32
CA GLU A 205 -2.79 33.08 24.16
C GLU A 205 -3.09 31.99 23.13
N LYS A 206 -2.15 31.07 22.93
CA LYS A 206 -2.31 29.93 22.00
C LYS A 206 -3.28 28.87 22.51
N ILE A 207 -3.36 28.65 23.84
CA ILE A 207 -4.39 27.80 24.45
C ILE A 207 -5.79 28.35 24.16
N ASN A 208 -5.97 29.68 24.26
CA ASN A 208 -7.26 30.29 23.97
C ASN A 208 -7.64 30.15 22.49
N SER A 209 -6.68 30.36 21.57
CA SER A 209 -6.91 30.17 20.12
C SER A 209 -7.20 28.72 19.75
N PHE A 210 -6.54 27.76 20.42
CA PHE A 210 -6.84 26.33 20.27
C PHE A 210 -8.26 25.99 20.75
N ASN A 211 -8.69 26.51 21.90
CA ASN A 211 -10.04 26.29 22.43
C ASN A 211 -11.11 26.91 21.51
N GLU A 212 -10.87 28.09 20.92
CA GLU A 212 -11.79 28.73 19.99
C GLU A 212 -11.95 27.91 18.66
N LEU A 213 -10.90 27.25 18.21
CA LEU A 213 -10.95 26.41 17.00
C LEU A 213 -11.62 25.06 17.23
N PHE A 214 -11.48 24.46 18.42
CA PHE A 214 -11.96 23.10 18.70
C PHE A 214 -13.32 23.03 19.42
N LEU A 215 -13.72 24.05 20.15
CA LEU A 215 -15.03 24.09 20.79
C LEU A 215 -16.22 23.93 19.82
N PRO A 216 -16.23 24.53 18.61
CA PRO A 216 -17.32 24.31 17.66
C PRO A 216 -17.39 22.89 17.11
N VAL A 217 -16.24 22.20 16.97
CA VAL A 217 -16.17 20.85 16.39
C VAL A 217 -16.61 19.79 17.38
N SER A 218 -16.29 19.96 18.68
CA SER A 218 -16.73 19.02 19.73
C SER A 218 -18.23 19.05 19.98
N TYR A 219 -18.88 20.23 19.84
CA TYR A 219 -20.33 20.36 20.01
C TYR A 219 -21.14 19.70 18.88
N THR A 220 -20.61 19.60 17.67
CA THR A 220 -21.29 18.92 16.56
C THR A 220 -21.22 17.40 16.65
N HIS A 221 -20.16 16.84 17.23
CA HIS A 221 -20.05 15.39 17.41
C HIS A 221 -20.86 14.86 18.61
N LEU A 222 -21.01 15.64 19.69
CA LEU A 222 -21.80 15.22 20.86
C LEU A 222 -23.32 15.23 20.58
N ARG A 223 -23.83 16.15 19.74
CA ARG A 223 -25.25 16.16 19.37
C ARG A 223 -25.68 15.03 18.44
N ALA A 224 -24.75 14.40 17.71
CA ALA A 224 -25.08 13.27 16.85
C ALA A 224 -25.33 11.96 17.62
N HIS A 225 -24.90 11.87 18.89
CA HIS A 225 -25.13 10.70 19.73
C HIS A 225 -26.34 10.80 20.65
N GLU A 226 -26.88 12.01 20.91
CA GLU A 226 -28.02 12.21 21.81
C GLU A 226 -29.41 12.10 21.14
N THR A 227 -29.49 11.88 19.84
CA THR A 227 -30.79 11.79 19.11
C THR A 227 -31.24 10.33 18.83
N LEU A 228 -30.65 9.34 19.47
CA LEU A 228 -31.02 7.91 19.30
C LEU A 228 -31.64 7.27 20.56
N GLU A 229 -31.99 8.04 21.57
CA GLU A 229 -32.82 7.59 22.72
C GLU A 229 -34.20 8.24 22.64
#